data_6b9db4d20bd7e44fd5f819094b7737aa
#
_entry.id   6b9db4d20bd7e44fd5f819094b7737aa
#
_cell.length_a   1.000
_cell.length_b   1.000
_cell.length_c   1.000
_cell.angle_alpha   90.00
_cell.angle_beta   90.00
_cell.angle_gamma   90.00
#
_symmetry.space_group_name_H-M   'P 1'
#
loop_
_entity.id
_entity.type
_entity.pdbx_description
1 polymer ?
#
loop_
_entity_poly.entity_id
_entity_poly.type
_entity_poly.pdbx_seq_one_letter_code
_entity_poly.pdbx_strand_id
1 'polypeptide(L)'
;MSWYQRIAAIEALEDAALDAALVAQCERAAPGVIGREIRFSTPTFKAYSSCELTGCGKNSFPAFSVTAGGCALMCDHCQARILEPMIPATTPESLDAQVRELVASQDLQGFLLSGGSTRRNEIRYERYYPVIERLKRDFAQLKVAIHSALLDERRAKAMEAAGVDTAMMDVIGSDETIRDVYHLARPVEDFEVTLAALCATRMEVVPHVVIGLHYGRILGEPRALDIVSRHPIHSLVLVVVMPFYAKPGTFATPGTSEVGRIFLEARRRIPDRQVLLGCARPPGMHRRLTDAYAVMAGLDGIAFPADGALAVAQAIGRPAVQAHACCSVKTGRTIKLHPRSTVVA
;
A
#
# COMPACT_ATOMS: atom_id res chain seq x y z
N MET A 1 25.45 4.21 -21.46
CA MET A 1 25.60 3.88 -20.01
C MET A 1 24.38 3.07 -19.58
N SER A 2 24.59 1.86 -19.02
CA SER A 2 23.52 0.97 -18.57
C SER A 2 22.75 1.56 -17.36
N TRP A 3 21.55 1.02 -17.08
CA TRP A 3 20.83 1.43 -15.86
C TRP A 3 21.65 1.16 -14.61
N TYR A 4 22.35 0.02 -14.55
CA TYR A 4 23.21 -0.31 -13.42
C TYR A 4 24.22 0.81 -13.13
N GLN A 5 24.98 1.26 -14.15
CA GLN A 5 25.98 2.31 -13.99
C GLN A 5 25.37 3.65 -13.55
N ARG A 6 24.21 4.04 -14.11
CA ARG A 6 23.53 5.28 -13.74
C ARG A 6 22.97 5.25 -12.32
N ILE A 7 22.44 4.11 -11.91
CA ILE A 7 21.79 3.96 -10.60
C ILE A 7 22.82 3.78 -9.49
N ALA A 8 23.90 3.02 -9.72
CA ALA A 8 25.00 2.87 -8.77
C ALA A 8 25.75 4.18 -8.47
N ALA A 9 25.65 5.18 -9.35
CA ALA A 9 26.23 6.51 -9.16
C ALA A 9 25.32 7.47 -8.34
N ILE A 10 24.13 7.03 -7.92
CA ILE A 10 23.24 7.84 -7.10
C ILE A 10 23.72 7.82 -5.65
N GLU A 11 24.06 8.97 -5.08
CA GLU A 11 24.59 9.13 -3.71
C GLU A 11 23.81 8.34 -2.67
N ALA A 12 22.47 8.42 -2.70
CA ALA A 12 21.61 7.68 -1.78
C ALA A 12 21.73 6.15 -1.87
N LEU A 13 22.37 5.63 -2.92
CA LEU A 13 22.56 4.21 -3.21
C LEU A 13 24.05 3.80 -3.29
N GLU A 14 24.99 4.70 -2.94
CA GLU A 14 26.44 4.47 -3.08
C GLU A 14 26.90 3.16 -2.37
N ASP A 15 26.37 2.93 -1.16
CA ASP A 15 26.68 1.72 -0.39
C ASP A 15 25.73 0.54 -0.66
N ALA A 16 24.84 0.66 -1.65
CA ALA A 16 23.81 -0.33 -1.91
C ALA A 16 24.34 -1.51 -2.74
N ALA A 17 24.15 -2.72 -2.26
CA ALA A 17 24.43 -3.93 -3.00
C ALA A 17 23.35 -4.20 -4.07
N LEU A 18 23.41 -3.46 -5.19
CA LEU A 18 22.50 -3.67 -6.32
C LEU A 18 22.71 -5.04 -6.98
N ASP A 19 21.64 -5.79 -7.18
CA ASP A 19 21.67 -7.03 -7.95
C ASP A 19 21.73 -6.70 -9.45
N ALA A 20 22.91 -6.84 -10.05
CA ALA A 20 23.15 -6.52 -11.45
C ALA A 20 22.28 -7.34 -12.41
N ALA A 21 21.98 -8.60 -12.07
CA ALA A 21 21.14 -9.46 -12.89
C ALA A 21 19.67 -8.99 -12.86
N LEU A 22 19.18 -8.56 -11.71
CA LEU A 22 17.85 -8.00 -11.56
C LEU A 22 17.73 -6.64 -12.28
N VAL A 23 18.72 -5.75 -12.13
CA VAL A 23 18.75 -4.47 -12.87
C VAL A 23 18.71 -4.72 -14.36
N ALA A 24 19.49 -5.69 -14.88
CA ALA A 24 19.45 -6.04 -16.29
C ALA A 24 18.10 -6.63 -16.74
N GLN A 25 17.38 -7.35 -15.85
CA GLN A 25 16.02 -7.80 -16.13
C GLN A 25 15.04 -6.62 -16.23
N CYS A 26 15.12 -5.65 -15.32
CA CYS A 26 14.34 -4.42 -15.39
C CYS A 26 14.64 -3.61 -16.64
N GLU A 27 15.92 -3.48 -17.00
CA GLU A 27 16.34 -2.74 -18.20
C GLU A 27 15.82 -3.38 -19.51
N ARG A 28 15.71 -4.71 -19.57
CA ARG A 28 15.06 -5.40 -20.71
C ARG A 28 13.57 -5.08 -20.82
N ALA A 29 12.90 -4.76 -19.72
CA ALA A 29 11.50 -4.33 -19.69
C ALA A 29 11.35 -2.81 -19.94
N ALA A 30 12.45 -2.07 -20.15
CA ALA A 30 12.48 -0.62 -20.29
C ALA A 30 11.48 -0.01 -21.28
N PRO A 31 11.16 -0.60 -22.47
CA PRO A 31 10.18 -0.02 -23.38
C PRO A 31 8.79 0.22 -22.74
N GLY A 32 8.41 -0.58 -21.76
CA GLY A 32 7.15 -0.40 -21.00
C GLY A 32 7.27 0.47 -19.76
N VAL A 33 8.46 0.97 -19.43
CA VAL A 33 8.78 1.69 -18.18
C VAL A 33 9.19 3.14 -18.45
N ILE A 34 10.03 3.38 -19.45
CA ILE A 34 10.51 4.72 -19.82
C ILE A 34 9.32 5.59 -20.23
N GLY A 35 9.27 6.83 -19.72
CA GLY A 35 8.18 7.77 -19.99
C GLY A 35 6.90 7.51 -19.17
N ARG A 36 6.77 6.35 -18.51
CA ARG A 36 5.64 6.06 -17.63
C ARG A 36 5.77 6.86 -16.34
N GLU A 37 4.77 7.69 -16.04
CA GLU A 37 4.74 8.49 -14.82
C GLU A 37 4.75 7.60 -13.57
N ILE A 38 5.50 8.03 -12.53
CA ILE A 38 5.45 7.43 -11.21
C ILE A 38 4.92 8.42 -10.18
N ARG A 39 3.99 7.96 -9.32
CA ARG A 39 3.41 8.78 -8.26
C ARG A 39 4.05 8.47 -6.90
N PHE A 40 4.60 9.46 -6.25
CA PHE A 40 5.08 9.39 -4.88
C PHE A 40 3.99 9.89 -3.92
N SER A 41 3.47 9.00 -3.08
CA SER A 41 2.38 9.29 -2.15
C SER A 41 2.93 9.53 -0.75
N THR A 42 2.63 10.68 -0.16
CA THR A 42 3.06 11.07 1.20
C THR A 42 1.84 11.44 2.06
N PRO A 43 0.96 10.46 2.38
CA PRO A 43 -0.14 10.67 3.31
C PRO A 43 0.36 10.88 4.74
N THR A 44 -0.47 11.43 5.61
CA THR A 44 -0.09 12.07 6.87
C THR A 44 0.01 11.22 8.11
N PHE A 45 -0.25 9.93 8.05
CA PHE A 45 -0.28 9.10 9.26
C PHE A 45 1.09 8.63 9.78
N LYS A 46 2.18 9.05 9.14
CA LYS A 46 3.56 8.75 9.57
C LYS A 46 4.42 10.02 9.56
N ALA A 47 5.33 10.13 10.53
CA ALA A 47 6.43 11.07 10.41
C ALA A 47 7.28 10.65 9.19
N TYR A 48 7.47 11.58 8.26
CA TYR A 48 8.19 11.35 7.02
C TYR A 48 9.06 12.57 6.69
N SER A 49 10.30 12.29 6.38
CA SER A 49 11.25 13.29 5.87
C SER A 49 11.99 12.70 4.68
N SER A 50 12.26 13.53 3.68
CA SER A 50 13.04 13.17 2.50
C SER A 50 13.76 14.42 2.02
N CYS A 51 15.00 14.28 1.54
CA CYS A 51 15.72 15.36 0.89
C CYS A 51 15.23 15.61 -0.54
N GLU A 52 14.53 14.66 -1.15
CA GLU A 52 14.04 14.72 -2.53
C GLU A 52 12.62 15.29 -2.66
N LEU A 53 11.78 15.17 -1.64
CA LEU A 53 10.37 15.56 -1.68
C LEU A 53 10.05 16.72 -0.75
N THR A 54 9.08 17.54 -1.12
CA THR A 54 8.62 18.68 -0.32
C THR A 54 7.49 18.28 0.61
N GLY A 55 7.82 17.97 1.87
CA GLY A 55 6.83 17.78 2.94
C GLY A 55 5.90 16.58 2.76
N CYS A 56 5.01 16.41 3.72
CA CYS A 56 3.83 15.55 3.62
C CYS A 56 2.59 16.40 3.88
N GLY A 57 1.45 16.02 3.27
CA GLY A 57 0.18 16.70 3.52
C GLY A 57 -0.29 16.45 4.94
N LYS A 58 -0.15 17.37 5.87
CA LYS A 58 -0.64 17.20 7.24
C LYS A 58 -2.14 16.94 7.24
N ASN A 59 -2.54 15.76 7.78
CA ASN A 59 -3.93 15.33 7.94
C ASN A 59 -4.81 15.37 6.67
N SER A 60 -4.21 15.35 5.47
CA SER A 60 -4.98 15.32 4.22
C SER A 60 -5.69 13.97 3.99
N PHE A 61 -5.14 12.88 4.56
CA PHE A 61 -5.72 11.54 4.46
C PHE A 61 -5.39 10.69 5.70
N PRO A 62 -5.99 10.98 6.87
CA PRO A 62 -5.76 10.24 8.12
C PRO A 62 -6.30 8.82 8.06
N ALA A 63 -5.77 7.95 8.91
CA ALA A 63 -6.27 6.60 9.12
C ALA A 63 -6.94 6.51 10.50
N PHE A 64 -8.18 6.01 10.54
CA PHE A 64 -8.95 5.77 11.76
C PHE A 64 -9.05 4.29 12.07
N SER A 65 -8.96 3.92 13.35
CA SER A 65 -9.18 2.56 13.82
C SER A 65 -10.48 2.43 14.60
N VAL A 66 -11.39 1.57 14.13
CA VAL A 66 -12.68 1.29 14.81
C VAL A 66 -12.52 0.44 16.07
N THR A 67 -11.34 -0.10 16.30
CA THR A 67 -11.01 -0.94 17.47
C THR A 67 -9.88 -0.36 18.33
N ALA A 68 -9.45 0.88 18.06
CA ALA A 68 -8.18 1.42 18.57
C ALA A 68 -7.03 0.47 18.28
N GLY A 69 -6.31 -0.04 19.28
CA GLY A 69 -5.24 -1.03 19.13
C GLY A 69 -5.70 -2.49 19.26
N GLY A 70 -7.02 -2.76 19.47
CA GLY A 70 -7.52 -4.11 19.69
C GLY A 70 -7.63 -4.93 18.40
N CYS A 71 -7.09 -6.16 18.40
CA CYS A 71 -7.25 -7.15 17.33
C CYS A 71 -7.27 -8.55 17.93
N ALA A 72 -8.36 -9.31 17.72
CA ALA A 72 -8.48 -10.65 18.29
C ALA A 72 -7.68 -11.71 17.51
N LEU A 73 -7.27 -11.40 16.29
CA LEU A 73 -6.52 -12.31 15.44
C LEU A 73 -5.05 -12.39 15.82
N MET A 74 -4.44 -11.28 16.24
CA MET A 74 -3.04 -11.22 16.73
C MET A 74 -2.04 -11.96 15.84
N CYS A 75 -2.15 -11.77 14.53
CA CYS A 75 -1.29 -12.43 13.54
C CYS A 75 0.20 -12.20 13.85
N ASP A 76 1.02 -13.24 13.65
CA ASP A 76 2.45 -13.21 14.00
C ASP A 76 3.24 -12.11 13.28
N HIS A 77 2.79 -11.68 12.08
CA HIS A 77 3.49 -10.66 11.28
C HIS A 77 3.26 -9.22 11.75
N CYS A 78 2.20 -8.91 12.53
CA CYS A 78 1.89 -7.52 12.88
C CYS A 78 1.54 -7.29 14.36
N GLN A 79 1.08 -8.31 15.11
CA GLN A 79 0.74 -8.21 16.55
C GLN A 79 -0.14 -6.99 16.89
N ALA A 80 -1.07 -6.64 15.99
CA ALA A 80 -1.91 -5.43 16.04
C ALA A 80 -1.16 -4.08 16.02
N ARG A 81 0.17 -4.06 15.97
CA ARG A 81 0.99 -2.82 16.00
C ARG A 81 0.73 -1.88 14.83
N ILE A 82 0.22 -2.41 13.71
CA ILE A 82 -0.18 -1.57 12.57
C ILE A 82 -1.32 -0.60 12.93
N LEU A 83 -2.09 -0.89 13.97
CA LEU A 83 -3.21 -0.04 14.42
C LEU A 83 -2.77 1.09 15.34
N GLU A 84 -1.59 0.99 16.00
CA GLU A 84 -1.11 1.96 16.99
C GLU A 84 -1.04 3.41 16.47
N PRO A 85 -0.54 3.69 15.24
CA PRO A 85 -0.47 5.03 14.72
C PRO A 85 -1.80 5.58 14.19
N MET A 86 -2.88 4.78 14.18
CA MET A 86 -4.18 5.20 13.68
C MET A 86 -4.95 5.99 14.76
N ILE A 87 -5.74 6.95 14.32
CA ILE A 87 -6.61 7.75 15.21
C ILE A 87 -7.73 6.83 15.72
N PRO A 88 -7.93 6.69 17.04
CA PRO A 88 -9.03 5.89 17.56
C PRO A 88 -10.40 6.49 17.21
N ALA A 89 -11.27 5.69 16.58
CA ALA A 89 -12.66 6.04 16.27
C ALA A 89 -13.57 4.86 16.65
N THR A 90 -13.60 4.52 17.94
CA THR A 90 -14.26 3.30 18.44
C THR A 90 -15.78 3.39 18.46
N THR A 91 -16.37 4.58 18.22
CA THR A 91 -17.80 4.77 18.02
C THR A 91 -18.08 5.57 16.74
N PRO A 92 -19.25 5.40 16.11
CA PRO A 92 -19.65 6.21 14.96
C PRO A 92 -19.62 7.72 15.24
N GLU A 93 -20.05 8.14 16.44
CA GLU A 93 -20.10 9.55 16.86
C GLU A 93 -18.67 10.13 16.95
N SER A 94 -17.70 9.36 17.45
CA SER A 94 -16.31 9.81 17.52
C SER A 94 -15.70 9.96 16.12
N LEU A 95 -16.06 9.10 15.17
CA LEU A 95 -15.64 9.25 13.78
C LEU A 95 -16.22 10.51 13.16
N ASP A 96 -17.54 10.73 13.32
CA ASP A 96 -18.21 11.92 12.77
C ASP A 96 -17.60 13.22 13.28
N ALA A 97 -17.42 13.33 14.61
CA ALA A 97 -16.84 14.52 15.24
C ALA A 97 -15.43 14.81 14.76
N GLN A 98 -14.56 13.81 14.74
CA GLN A 98 -13.16 13.96 14.32
C GLN A 98 -13.01 14.30 12.84
N VAL A 99 -13.81 13.67 11.95
CA VAL A 99 -13.79 13.99 10.52
C VAL A 99 -14.27 15.43 10.30
N ARG A 100 -15.33 15.89 10.95
CA ARG A 100 -15.83 17.27 10.85
C ARG A 100 -14.82 18.30 11.35
N GLU A 101 -14.13 18.02 12.46
CA GLU A 101 -13.04 18.86 12.96
C GLU A 101 -11.90 18.99 11.95
N LEU A 102 -11.50 17.87 11.33
CA LEU A 102 -10.44 17.87 10.32
C LEU A 102 -10.85 18.58 9.03
N VAL A 103 -12.10 18.44 8.59
CA VAL A 103 -12.65 19.21 7.46
C VAL A 103 -12.63 20.71 7.75
N ALA A 104 -13.01 21.12 8.97
CA ALA A 104 -13.06 22.54 9.34
C ALA A 104 -11.68 23.17 9.53
N SER A 105 -10.69 22.39 9.96
CA SER A 105 -9.36 22.90 10.34
C SER A 105 -8.28 22.71 9.26
N GLN A 106 -8.54 21.85 8.26
CA GLN A 106 -7.50 21.38 7.33
C GLN A 106 -8.05 21.05 5.94
N ASP A 107 -7.14 20.82 4.98
CA ASP A 107 -7.47 20.36 3.62
C ASP A 107 -7.66 18.82 3.60
N LEU A 108 -8.70 18.33 4.25
CA LEU A 108 -9.02 16.91 4.29
C LEU A 108 -9.54 16.44 2.92
N GLN A 109 -8.82 15.53 2.27
CA GLN A 109 -9.22 14.93 0.99
C GLN A 109 -10.04 13.64 1.18
N GLY A 110 -9.85 12.97 2.31
CA GLY A 110 -10.52 11.73 2.64
C GLY A 110 -9.89 11.06 3.85
N PHE A 111 -10.33 9.86 4.15
CA PHE A 111 -9.78 9.08 5.25
C PHE A 111 -9.81 7.58 4.96
N LEU A 112 -8.92 6.86 5.64
CA LEU A 112 -8.94 5.41 5.73
C LEU A 112 -9.65 4.99 7.02
N LEU A 113 -10.64 4.12 6.93
CA LEU A 113 -11.22 3.41 8.07
C LEU A 113 -10.68 1.98 8.11
N SER A 114 -10.10 1.59 9.23
CA SER A 114 -9.52 0.28 9.47
C SER A 114 -9.82 -0.19 10.88
N GLY A 115 -9.31 -1.34 11.27
CA GLY A 115 -9.48 -1.88 12.62
C GLY A 115 -8.91 -3.28 12.76
N GLY A 116 -8.92 -3.80 13.98
CA GLY A 116 -8.54 -5.18 14.25
C GLY A 116 -9.64 -6.16 13.94
N SER A 117 -9.24 -7.32 13.46
CA SER A 117 -10.13 -8.42 13.08
C SER A 117 -10.62 -9.22 14.29
N THR A 118 -11.82 -9.80 14.15
CA THR A 118 -12.29 -10.91 15.00
C THR A 118 -11.46 -12.17 14.74
N ARG A 119 -11.65 -13.21 15.58
CA ARG A 119 -11.02 -14.53 15.37
C ARG A 119 -11.42 -15.23 14.07
N ARG A 120 -12.44 -14.72 13.35
CA ARG A 120 -12.86 -15.21 12.03
C ARG A 120 -12.32 -14.39 10.87
N ASN A 121 -11.40 -13.47 11.17
CA ASN A 121 -10.92 -12.48 10.22
C ASN A 121 -12.02 -11.62 9.60
N GLU A 122 -12.84 -11.00 10.45
CA GLU A 122 -13.89 -10.07 10.05
C GLU A 122 -13.71 -8.75 10.81
N ILE A 123 -13.98 -7.63 10.16
CA ILE A 123 -14.08 -6.30 10.81
C ILE A 123 -15.51 -5.79 10.65
N ARG A 124 -16.09 -5.31 11.74
CA ARG A 124 -17.50 -4.91 11.77
C ARG A 124 -17.64 -3.42 11.53
N TYR A 125 -17.93 -3.03 10.29
CA TYR A 125 -18.13 -1.63 9.90
C TYR A 125 -19.60 -1.21 9.83
N GLU A 126 -20.55 -2.12 9.93
CA GLU A 126 -21.97 -1.88 9.66
C GLU A 126 -22.55 -0.72 10.49
N ARG A 127 -22.12 -0.57 11.74
CA ARG A 127 -22.56 0.55 12.58
C ARG A 127 -22.05 1.93 12.16
N TYR A 128 -20.99 1.98 11.32
CA TYR A 128 -20.40 3.22 10.81
C TYR A 128 -21.04 3.67 9.49
N TYR A 129 -21.76 2.80 8.79
CA TYR A 129 -22.33 3.13 7.49
C TYR A 129 -23.27 4.36 7.54
N PRO A 130 -24.18 4.54 8.53
CA PRO A 130 -25.00 5.74 8.60
C PRO A 130 -24.19 7.04 8.78
N VAL A 131 -23.03 6.97 9.43
CA VAL A 131 -22.11 8.12 9.56
C VAL A 131 -21.42 8.40 8.22
N ILE A 132 -20.93 7.37 7.55
CA ILE A 132 -20.29 7.51 6.23
C ILE A 132 -21.26 8.14 5.24
N GLU A 133 -22.52 7.67 5.17
CA GLU A 133 -23.56 8.24 4.33
C GLU A 133 -23.80 9.74 4.62
N ARG A 134 -23.87 10.14 5.90
CA ARG A 134 -24.00 11.55 6.27
C ARG A 134 -22.80 12.37 5.85
N LEU A 135 -21.59 11.89 6.15
CA LEU A 135 -20.34 12.57 5.78
C LEU A 135 -20.21 12.73 4.25
N LYS A 136 -20.59 11.72 3.47
CA LYS A 136 -20.59 11.79 1.99
C LYS A 136 -21.62 12.77 1.46
N ARG A 137 -22.79 12.88 2.09
CA ARG A 137 -23.82 13.87 1.73
C ARG A 137 -23.37 15.29 2.07
N ASP A 138 -22.79 15.48 3.27
CA ASP A 138 -22.36 16.80 3.76
C ASP A 138 -21.08 17.29 3.06
N PHE A 139 -20.20 16.36 2.67
CA PHE A 139 -18.89 16.61 2.04
C PHE A 139 -18.70 15.74 0.79
N ALA A 140 -19.35 16.08 -0.32
CA ALA A 140 -19.43 15.26 -1.53
C ALA A 140 -18.03 14.89 -2.12
N GLN A 141 -17.01 15.71 -1.89
CA GLN A 141 -15.65 15.46 -2.39
C GLN A 141 -14.81 14.56 -1.48
N LEU A 142 -15.31 14.27 -0.26
CA LEU A 142 -14.58 13.47 0.72
C LEU A 142 -14.45 12.03 0.23
N LYS A 143 -13.22 11.52 0.17
CA LYS A 143 -12.95 10.13 -0.21
C LYS A 143 -12.92 9.22 1.01
N VAL A 144 -13.69 8.15 0.97
CA VAL A 144 -13.75 7.14 2.04
C VAL A 144 -13.15 5.84 1.55
N ALA A 145 -12.06 5.42 2.19
CA ALA A 145 -11.43 4.13 1.95
C ALA A 145 -11.62 3.21 3.17
N ILE A 146 -11.90 1.94 2.93
CA ILE A 146 -11.99 0.92 3.99
C ILE A 146 -11.01 -0.21 3.72
N HIS A 147 -10.19 -0.56 4.72
CA HIS A 147 -9.41 -1.80 4.69
C HIS A 147 -10.24 -2.91 5.33
N SER A 148 -10.84 -3.76 4.49
CA SER A 148 -11.69 -4.87 4.94
C SER A 148 -10.85 -6.11 5.27
N ALA A 149 -11.45 -6.99 6.03
CA ALA A 149 -11.05 -8.39 6.18
C ALA A 149 -12.01 -9.26 5.35
N LEU A 150 -12.20 -10.54 5.70
CA LEU A 150 -13.12 -11.42 4.96
C LEU A 150 -14.57 -10.93 5.07
N LEU A 151 -15.28 -10.93 3.96
CA LEU A 151 -16.68 -10.53 3.85
C LEU A 151 -17.39 -11.24 2.68
N ASP A 152 -18.71 -11.25 2.75
CA ASP A 152 -19.60 -11.77 1.71
C ASP A 152 -20.12 -10.66 0.78
N GLU A 153 -20.83 -11.05 -0.28
CA GLU A 153 -21.41 -10.12 -1.26
C GLU A 153 -22.42 -9.15 -0.62
N ARG A 154 -23.20 -9.59 0.35
CA ARG A 154 -24.16 -8.74 1.06
C ARG A 154 -23.45 -7.60 1.80
N ARG A 155 -22.34 -7.89 2.48
CA ARG A 155 -21.52 -6.90 3.18
C ARG A 155 -20.79 -5.97 2.19
N ALA A 156 -20.30 -6.49 1.07
CA ALA A 156 -19.70 -5.68 0.02
C ALA A 156 -20.71 -4.65 -0.55
N LYS A 157 -21.94 -5.09 -0.84
CA LYS A 157 -23.02 -4.20 -1.30
C LYS A 157 -23.44 -3.19 -0.24
N ALA A 158 -23.46 -3.56 1.04
CA ALA A 158 -23.77 -2.63 2.12
C ALA A 158 -22.68 -1.55 2.27
N MET A 159 -21.41 -1.92 2.09
CA MET A 159 -20.27 -0.99 2.06
C MET A 159 -20.38 -0.01 0.89
N GLU A 160 -20.70 -0.48 -0.31
CA GLU A 160 -20.97 0.35 -1.48
C GLU A 160 -22.14 1.31 -1.23
N ALA A 161 -23.27 0.81 -0.72
CA ALA A 161 -24.46 1.61 -0.45
C ALA A 161 -24.19 2.74 0.56
N ALA A 162 -23.30 2.52 1.53
CA ALA A 162 -22.86 3.54 2.46
C ALA A 162 -22.00 4.65 1.83
N GLY A 163 -21.61 4.52 0.57
CA GLY A 163 -20.82 5.52 -0.14
C GLY A 163 -19.30 5.38 0.01
N VAL A 164 -18.82 4.20 0.34
CA VAL A 164 -17.38 3.90 0.34
C VAL A 164 -16.85 3.98 -1.09
N ASP A 165 -15.76 4.73 -1.28
CA ASP A 165 -15.14 4.92 -2.61
C ASP A 165 -14.15 3.79 -2.92
N THR A 166 -13.36 3.38 -1.93
CA THR A 166 -12.26 2.41 -2.15
C THR A 166 -12.31 1.30 -1.10
N ALA A 167 -12.32 0.06 -1.56
CA ALA A 167 -12.24 -1.13 -0.71
C ALA A 167 -10.86 -1.78 -0.87
N MET A 168 -10.16 -1.98 0.24
CA MET A 168 -8.86 -2.64 0.30
C MET A 168 -8.98 -3.95 1.08
N MET A 169 -8.18 -4.95 0.72
CA MET A 169 -8.07 -6.21 1.46
C MET A 169 -6.73 -6.89 1.19
N ASP A 170 -6.25 -7.67 2.15
CA ASP A 170 -5.11 -8.55 1.91
C ASP A 170 -5.54 -9.79 1.11
N VAL A 171 -4.75 -10.19 0.13
CA VAL A 171 -4.90 -11.46 -0.59
C VAL A 171 -3.72 -12.35 -0.25
N ILE A 172 -4.00 -13.50 0.37
CA ILE A 172 -3.00 -14.46 0.83
C ILE A 172 -3.08 -15.70 -0.06
N GLY A 173 -1.97 -16.09 -0.67
CA GLY A 173 -1.94 -17.20 -1.62
C GLY A 173 -1.41 -18.53 -1.06
N SER A 174 -1.34 -18.70 0.27
CA SER A 174 -0.84 -19.92 0.91
C SER A 174 -1.69 -20.31 2.11
N ASP A 175 -2.27 -21.51 2.07
CA ASP A 175 -3.02 -22.09 3.19
C ASP A 175 -2.12 -22.29 4.42
N GLU A 176 -0.83 -22.63 4.20
CA GLU A 176 0.17 -22.74 5.26
C GLU A 176 0.36 -21.40 5.95
N THR A 177 0.51 -20.31 5.20
CA THR A 177 0.64 -18.96 5.76
C THR A 177 -0.60 -18.52 6.51
N ILE A 178 -1.80 -18.84 6.00
CA ILE A 178 -3.07 -18.53 6.68
C ILE A 178 -3.15 -19.26 8.02
N ARG A 179 -2.79 -20.54 8.06
CA ARG A 179 -2.79 -21.35 9.28
C ARG A 179 -1.74 -20.88 10.27
N ASP A 180 -0.50 -20.74 9.83
CA ASP A 180 0.66 -20.58 10.71
C ASP A 180 0.88 -19.14 11.15
N VAL A 181 0.65 -18.15 10.27
CA VAL A 181 0.87 -16.73 10.55
C VAL A 181 -0.38 -16.01 11.03
N TYR A 182 -1.54 -16.33 10.43
CA TYR A 182 -2.84 -15.71 10.80
C TYR A 182 -3.60 -16.53 11.83
N HIS A 183 -3.19 -17.78 12.10
CA HIS A 183 -3.87 -18.71 13.01
C HIS A 183 -5.33 -18.94 12.65
N LEU A 184 -5.61 -18.97 11.33
CA LEU A 184 -6.95 -19.14 10.78
C LEU A 184 -7.14 -20.53 10.19
N ALA A 185 -8.29 -21.14 10.49
CA ALA A 185 -8.77 -22.35 9.81
C ALA A 185 -9.63 -21.95 8.58
N ARG A 186 -9.00 -21.26 7.63
CA ARG A 186 -9.63 -20.77 6.38
C ARG A 186 -8.74 -21.10 5.19
N PRO A 187 -9.29 -21.53 4.06
CA PRO A 187 -8.52 -21.76 2.85
C PRO A 187 -8.26 -20.44 2.10
N VAL A 188 -7.32 -20.47 1.15
CA VAL A 188 -7.02 -19.34 0.24
C VAL A 188 -8.27 -18.91 -0.53
N GLU A 189 -9.15 -19.82 -0.86
CA GLU A 189 -10.38 -19.57 -1.61
C GLU A 189 -11.31 -18.57 -0.92
N ASP A 190 -11.33 -18.49 0.41
CA ASP A 190 -12.14 -17.52 1.15
C ASP A 190 -11.68 -16.06 0.88
N PHE A 191 -10.38 -15.87 0.65
CA PHE A 191 -9.82 -14.57 0.25
C PHE A 191 -10.20 -14.23 -1.19
N GLU A 192 -10.17 -15.19 -2.11
CA GLU A 192 -10.62 -14.99 -3.49
C GLU A 192 -12.13 -14.72 -3.56
N VAL A 193 -12.97 -15.42 -2.79
CA VAL A 193 -14.41 -15.14 -2.69
C VAL A 193 -14.67 -13.72 -2.21
N THR A 194 -13.93 -13.26 -1.20
CA THR A 194 -14.03 -11.86 -0.72
C THR A 194 -13.61 -10.87 -1.81
N LEU A 195 -12.51 -11.12 -2.51
CA LEU A 195 -12.07 -10.26 -3.62
C LEU A 195 -13.12 -10.19 -4.73
N ALA A 196 -13.70 -11.34 -5.11
CA ALA A 196 -14.79 -11.41 -6.09
C ALA A 196 -16.02 -10.61 -5.66
N ALA A 197 -16.43 -10.73 -4.37
CA ALA A 197 -17.55 -9.99 -3.81
C ALA A 197 -17.33 -8.47 -3.85
N LEU A 198 -16.13 -7.99 -3.54
CA LEU A 198 -15.77 -6.58 -3.65
C LEU A 198 -15.76 -6.13 -5.11
N CYS A 199 -15.16 -6.90 -6.02
CA CYS A 199 -15.10 -6.59 -7.45
C CYS A 199 -16.47 -6.60 -8.15
N ALA A 200 -17.49 -7.19 -7.53
CA ALA A 200 -18.89 -7.13 -8.01
C ALA A 200 -19.59 -5.80 -7.66
N THR A 201 -18.92 -4.88 -6.96
CA THR A 201 -19.41 -3.52 -6.63
C THR A 201 -18.80 -2.47 -7.56
N ARG A 202 -19.25 -1.22 -7.44
CA ARG A 202 -18.67 -0.07 -8.15
C ARG A 202 -17.50 0.60 -7.39
N MET A 203 -17.16 0.11 -6.20
CA MET A 203 -16.02 0.61 -5.44
C MET A 203 -14.70 0.36 -6.19
N GLU A 204 -13.72 1.24 -5.99
CA GLU A 204 -12.34 0.97 -6.41
C GLU A 204 -11.76 -0.14 -5.53
N VAL A 205 -11.53 -1.32 -6.10
CA VAL A 205 -11.02 -2.48 -5.34
C VAL A 205 -9.51 -2.54 -5.44
N VAL A 206 -8.84 -2.52 -4.28
CA VAL A 206 -7.39 -2.43 -4.16
C VAL A 206 -6.86 -3.56 -3.26
N PRO A 207 -6.64 -4.76 -3.82
CA PRO A 207 -6.02 -5.84 -3.06
C PRO A 207 -4.58 -5.49 -2.67
N HIS A 208 -4.15 -6.02 -1.53
CA HIS A 208 -2.79 -5.95 -1.02
C HIS A 208 -2.16 -7.34 -1.02
N VAL A 209 -0.91 -7.43 -1.43
CA VAL A 209 -0.09 -8.64 -1.29
C VAL A 209 1.13 -8.31 -0.44
N VAL A 210 1.28 -9.03 0.66
CA VAL A 210 2.39 -8.86 1.60
C VAL A 210 3.53 -9.81 1.22
N ILE A 211 4.65 -9.25 0.78
CA ILE A 211 5.85 -10.00 0.38
C ILE A 211 6.62 -10.44 1.63
N GLY A 212 6.97 -11.72 1.70
CA GLY A 212 7.64 -12.33 2.84
C GLY A 212 6.70 -12.65 4.00
N LEU A 213 5.39 -12.76 3.75
CA LEU A 213 4.38 -12.98 4.78
C LEU A 213 4.57 -14.30 5.55
N HIS A 214 5.18 -15.31 4.92
CA HIS A 214 5.50 -16.57 5.58
C HIS A 214 6.88 -16.51 6.27
N TYR A 215 6.94 -15.84 7.43
CA TYR A 215 8.14 -15.68 8.26
C TYR A 215 9.36 -15.09 7.52
N GLY A 216 9.12 -14.21 6.56
CA GLY A 216 10.14 -13.58 5.73
C GLY A 216 10.45 -14.32 4.42
N ARG A 217 9.85 -15.48 4.17
CA ARG A 217 10.05 -16.28 2.95
C ARG A 217 8.95 -16.01 1.92
N ILE A 218 9.31 -16.08 0.64
CA ILE A 218 8.35 -16.06 -0.47
C ILE A 218 7.71 -17.45 -0.57
N LEU A 219 6.41 -17.54 -0.36
CA LEU A 219 5.67 -18.81 -0.41
C LEU A 219 4.35 -18.66 -1.18
N GLY A 220 3.47 -17.76 -0.76
CA GLY A 220 2.12 -17.58 -1.32
C GLY A 220 1.99 -16.46 -2.33
N GLU A 221 2.99 -15.59 -2.50
CA GLU A 221 2.93 -14.39 -3.34
C GLU A 221 2.63 -14.71 -4.81
N PRO A 222 3.25 -15.73 -5.45
CA PRO A 222 2.93 -16.08 -6.84
C PRO A 222 1.45 -16.47 -7.04
N ARG A 223 0.86 -17.25 -6.10
CA ARG A 223 -0.56 -17.63 -6.14
C ARG A 223 -1.46 -16.42 -5.84
N ALA A 224 -1.08 -15.55 -4.91
CA ALA A 224 -1.82 -14.33 -4.63
C ALA A 224 -1.87 -13.40 -5.86
N LEU A 225 -0.73 -13.21 -6.55
CA LEU A 225 -0.68 -12.45 -7.80
C LEU A 225 -1.51 -13.07 -8.91
N ASP A 226 -1.53 -14.41 -9.00
CA ASP A 226 -2.37 -15.13 -9.95
C ASP A 226 -3.85 -14.92 -9.67
N ILE A 227 -4.29 -15.05 -8.41
CA ILE A 227 -5.65 -14.72 -7.98
C ILE A 227 -6.01 -13.30 -8.38
N VAL A 228 -5.21 -12.31 -7.95
CA VAL A 228 -5.48 -10.89 -8.20
C VAL A 228 -5.58 -10.58 -9.70
N SER A 229 -4.76 -11.22 -10.55
CA SER A 229 -4.74 -10.98 -12.00
C SER A 229 -6.03 -11.40 -12.72
N ARG A 230 -6.80 -12.33 -12.13
CA ARG A 230 -8.07 -12.83 -12.70
C ARG A 230 -9.28 -11.93 -12.40
N HIS A 231 -9.14 -10.96 -11.50
CA HIS A 231 -10.25 -10.12 -11.07
C HIS A 231 -10.14 -8.68 -11.61
N PRO A 232 -11.27 -7.97 -11.85
CA PRO A 232 -11.29 -6.61 -12.36
C PRO A 232 -10.95 -5.59 -11.25
N ILE A 233 -9.77 -5.70 -10.69
CA ILE A 233 -9.27 -4.79 -9.66
C ILE A 233 -9.00 -3.39 -10.22
N HIS A 234 -9.02 -2.37 -9.34
CA HIS A 234 -8.61 -1.01 -9.70
C HIS A 234 -7.08 -0.86 -9.72
N SER A 235 -6.42 -1.31 -8.68
CA SER A 235 -4.96 -1.34 -8.57
C SER A 235 -4.52 -2.43 -7.59
N LEU A 236 -3.26 -2.88 -7.70
CA LEU A 236 -2.62 -3.77 -6.74
C LEU A 236 -1.66 -2.97 -5.86
N VAL A 237 -1.67 -3.21 -4.56
CA VAL A 237 -0.64 -2.70 -3.64
C VAL A 237 0.24 -3.86 -3.16
N LEU A 238 1.54 -3.71 -3.35
CA LEU A 238 2.55 -4.60 -2.78
C LEU A 238 3.11 -3.95 -1.51
N VAL A 239 3.25 -4.72 -0.45
CA VAL A 239 3.94 -4.32 0.78
C VAL A 239 4.95 -5.39 1.15
N VAL A 240 5.92 -5.06 1.99
CA VAL A 240 6.92 -6.01 2.47
C VAL A 240 6.75 -6.17 3.97
N VAL A 241 6.78 -7.41 4.45
CA VAL A 241 6.69 -7.69 5.88
C VAL A 241 7.73 -6.89 6.66
N MET A 242 7.32 -6.39 7.82
CA MET A 242 8.20 -5.60 8.70
C MET A 242 8.49 -6.39 9.98
N PRO A 243 9.65 -7.04 10.09
CA PRO A 243 10.00 -7.90 11.24
C PRO A 243 9.86 -7.22 12.60
N PHE A 244 10.04 -5.92 12.70
CA PHE A 244 9.89 -5.17 13.95
C PHE A 244 8.44 -5.02 14.44
N TYR A 245 7.44 -5.22 13.56
CA TYR A 245 6.03 -5.34 13.97
C TYR A 245 5.65 -6.76 14.35
N ALA A 246 6.41 -7.72 13.86
CA ALA A 246 6.14 -9.12 14.05
C ALA A 246 6.42 -9.58 15.48
N LYS A 247 5.99 -10.80 15.79
CA LYS A 247 6.39 -11.50 17.01
C LYS A 247 7.92 -11.61 17.06
N PRO A 248 8.56 -11.20 18.15
CA PRO A 248 10.01 -11.13 18.23
C PRO A 248 10.71 -12.45 17.85
N GLY A 249 11.74 -12.34 17.01
CA GLY A 249 12.58 -13.49 16.61
C GLY A 249 11.95 -14.48 15.63
N THR A 250 10.74 -14.22 15.11
CA THR A 250 10.04 -15.17 14.22
C THR A 250 10.16 -14.83 12.73
N PHE A 251 10.39 -13.56 12.36
CA PHE A 251 10.45 -13.12 10.98
C PHE A 251 11.86 -12.71 10.57
N ALA A 252 12.32 -13.24 9.44
CA ALA A 252 13.46 -12.68 8.72
C ALA A 252 13.01 -11.50 7.83
N THR A 253 13.96 -10.62 7.48
CA THR A 253 13.71 -9.61 6.45
C THR A 253 13.88 -10.27 5.08
N PRO A 254 12.89 -10.22 4.17
CA PRO A 254 13.03 -10.76 2.81
C PRO A 254 14.19 -10.09 2.07
N GLY A 255 14.89 -10.84 1.22
CA GLY A 255 15.97 -10.29 0.40
C GLY A 255 15.45 -9.24 -0.59
N THR A 256 16.17 -8.11 -0.73
CA THR A 256 15.72 -7.01 -1.61
C THR A 256 15.60 -7.44 -3.07
N SER A 257 16.49 -8.34 -3.54
CA SER A 257 16.43 -8.90 -4.89
C SER A 257 15.21 -9.81 -5.10
N GLU A 258 14.81 -10.58 -4.07
CA GLU A 258 13.60 -11.42 -4.12
C GLU A 258 12.36 -10.53 -4.20
N VAL A 259 12.31 -9.47 -3.38
CA VAL A 259 11.24 -8.45 -3.43
C VAL A 259 11.16 -7.82 -4.82
N GLY A 260 12.30 -7.42 -5.40
CA GLY A 260 12.36 -6.85 -6.74
C GLY A 260 11.87 -7.81 -7.84
N ARG A 261 12.14 -9.12 -7.72
CA ARG A 261 11.59 -10.12 -8.66
C ARG A 261 10.07 -10.23 -8.56
N ILE A 262 9.49 -10.14 -7.33
CA ILE A 262 8.03 -10.08 -7.16
C ILE A 262 7.44 -8.83 -7.81
N PHE A 263 8.13 -7.68 -7.76
CA PHE A 263 7.66 -6.46 -8.46
C PHE A 263 7.59 -6.66 -9.98
N LEU A 264 8.62 -7.24 -10.59
CA LEU A 264 8.62 -7.58 -12.02
C LEU A 264 7.50 -8.56 -12.36
N GLU A 265 7.31 -9.58 -11.55
CA GLU A 265 6.27 -10.58 -11.76
C GLU A 265 4.87 -9.97 -11.65
N ALA A 266 4.63 -9.11 -10.65
CA ALA A 266 3.39 -8.38 -10.50
C ALA A 266 3.10 -7.50 -11.72
N ARG A 267 4.11 -6.75 -12.21
CA ARG A 267 3.95 -5.91 -13.39
C ARG A 267 3.66 -6.73 -14.65
N ARG A 268 4.30 -7.90 -14.79
CA ARG A 268 4.08 -8.82 -15.92
C ARG A 268 2.65 -9.39 -15.93
N ARG A 269 2.13 -9.80 -14.77
CA ARG A 269 0.79 -10.40 -14.64
C ARG A 269 -0.33 -9.36 -14.72
N ILE A 270 -0.05 -8.10 -14.36
CA ILE A 270 -1.04 -7.03 -14.28
C ILE A 270 -0.55 -5.84 -15.13
N PRO A 271 -0.47 -5.98 -16.47
CA PRO A 271 0.08 -4.94 -17.35
C PRO A 271 -0.81 -3.70 -17.44
N ASP A 272 -2.13 -3.87 -17.37
CA ASP A 272 -3.14 -2.84 -17.67
C ASP A 272 -3.71 -2.14 -16.43
N ARG A 273 -3.28 -2.55 -15.22
CA ARG A 273 -3.69 -1.92 -13.96
C ARG A 273 -2.50 -1.33 -13.23
N GLN A 274 -2.78 -0.42 -12.30
CA GLN A 274 -1.73 0.15 -11.48
C GLN A 274 -1.19 -0.89 -10.49
N VAL A 275 0.13 -0.98 -10.39
CA VAL A 275 0.85 -1.74 -9.36
C VAL A 275 1.63 -0.75 -8.52
N LEU A 276 1.38 -0.74 -7.23
CA LEU A 276 1.87 0.27 -6.28
C LEU A 276 2.71 -0.39 -5.18
N LEU A 277 3.73 0.30 -4.71
CA LEU A 277 4.45 -0.07 -3.49
C LEU A 277 3.85 0.69 -2.31
N GLY A 278 3.24 -0.04 -1.39
CA GLY A 278 2.59 0.50 -0.20
C GLY A 278 3.55 0.98 0.88
N CYS A 279 3.00 1.47 1.99
CA CYS A 279 3.78 2.14 3.03
C CYS A 279 4.55 1.19 3.96
N ALA A 280 4.18 -0.09 4.03
CA ALA A 280 4.83 -1.08 4.89
C ALA A 280 5.99 -1.74 4.15
N ARG A 281 7.22 -1.47 4.58
CA ARG A 281 8.45 -2.13 4.16
C ARG A 281 9.60 -1.81 5.12
N PRO A 282 10.60 -2.72 5.27
CA PRO A 282 11.73 -2.54 6.19
C PRO A 282 12.49 -1.22 5.92
N PRO A 283 12.95 -0.51 6.96
CA PRO A 283 13.64 0.78 6.84
C PRO A 283 15.10 0.64 6.36
N GLY A 284 15.78 1.78 6.29
CA GLY A 284 17.21 1.86 5.99
C GLY A 284 17.53 1.49 4.52
N MET A 285 18.68 0.88 4.29
CA MET A 285 19.16 0.50 2.96
C MET A 285 18.21 -0.49 2.26
N HIS A 286 17.55 -1.37 3.00
CA HIS A 286 16.52 -2.25 2.44
C HIS A 286 15.42 -1.46 1.73
N ARG A 287 14.93 -0.38 2.34
CA ARG A 287 13.91 0.48 1.76
C ARG A 287 14.41 1.21 0.50
N ARG A 288 15.64 1.75 0.54
CA ARG A 288 16.24 2.41 -0.62
C ARG A 288 16.35 1.47 -1.82
N LEU A 289 16.83 0.24 -1.60
CA LEU A 289 16.95 -0.77 -2.63
C LEU A 289 15.59 -1.23 -3.17
N THR A 290 14.63 -1.52 -2.30
CA THR A 290 13.29 -1.94 -2.74
C THR A 290 12.57 -0.83 -3.50
N ASP A 291 12.74 0.43 -3.10
CA ASP A 291 12.17 1.57 -3.85
C ASP A 291 12.83 1.73 -5.22
N ALA A 292 14.15 1.60 -5.29
CA ALA A 292 14.87 1.61 -6.57
C ALA A 292 14.38 0.48 -7.50
N TYR A 293 14.23 -0.74 -6.99
CA TYR A 293 13.68 -1.86 -7.79
C TYR A 293 12.23 -1.62 -8.19
N ALA A 294 11.39 -1.03 -7.33
CA ALA A 294 10.01 -0.69 -7.67
C ALA A 294 9.96 0.32 -8.85
N VAL A 295 10.81 1.35 -8.81
CA VAL A 295 10.94 2.31 -9.92
C VAL A 295 11.37 1.61 -11.19
N MET A 296 12.40 0.77 -11.14
CA MET A 296 12.95 0.04 -12.32
C MET A 296 11.99 -1.02 -12.86
N ALA A 297 11.24 -1.70 -11.99
CA ALA A 297 10.26 -2.71 -12.39
C ALA A 297 8.97 -2.08 -13.00
N GLY A 298 8.87 -0.75 -13.06
CA GLY A 298 7.75 -0.06 -13.66
C GLY A 298 6.49 0.00 -12.77
N LEU A 299 6.64 -0.04 -11.44
CA LEU A 299 5.51 0.22 -10.54
C LEU A 299 5.03 1.67 -10.74
N ASP A 300 3.72 1.88 -10.61
CA ASP A 300 3.06 3.16 -10.90
C ASP A 300 3.10 4.15 -9.74
N GLY A 301 3.46 3.69 -8.55
CA GLY A 301 3.57 4.57 -7.40
C GLY A 301 4.25 3.93 -6.19
N ILE A 302 4.76 4.79 -5.31
CA ILE A 302 5.43 4.41 -4.06
C ILE A 302 4.90 5.30 -2.94
N ALA A 303 4.46 4.69 -1.83
CA ALA A 303 4.08 5.41 -0.62
C ALA A 303 5.31 5.69 0.25
N PHE A 304 5.50 6.93 0.68
CA PHE A 304 6.64 7.36 1.49
C PHE A 304 8.00 6.92 0.92
N PRO A 305 8.37 7.33 -0.31
CA PRO A 305 9.60 6.86 -0.94
C PRO A 305 10.83 7.20 -0.11
N ALA A 306 11.84 6.33 -0.13
CA ALA A 306 13.15 6.63 0.42
C ALA A 306 13.91 7.62 -0.47
N ASP A 307 14.90 8.30 0.10
CA ASP A 307 15.85 9.08 -0.68
C ASP A 307 16.55 8.19 -1.72
N GLY A 308 16.74 8.71 -2.91
CA GLY A 308 17.21 8.00 -4.09
C GLY A 308 16.10 7.55 -5.05
N ALA A 309 14.85 7.42 -4.59
CA ALA A 309 13.76 6.94 -5.44
C ALA A 309 13.44 7.90 -6.59
N LEU A 310 13.42 9.21 -6.33
CA LEU A 310 13.24 10.23 -7.38
C LEU A 310 14.43 10.27 -8.32
N ALA A 311 15.66 10.22 -7.79
CA ALA A 311 16.87 10.20 -8.60
C ALA A 311 16.91 8.98 -9.53
N VAL A 312 16.49 7.79 -9.07
CA VAL A 312 16.35 6.59 -9.92
C VAL A 312 15.33 6.82 -11.03
N ALA A 313 14.14 7.37 -10.71
CA ALA A 313 13.13 7.66 -11.73
C ALA A 313 13.67 8.59 -12.82
N GLN A 314 14.38 9.65 -12.44
CA GLN A 314 15.02 10.59 -13.35
C GLN A 314 16.12 9.92 -14.19
N ALA A 315 16.97 9.10 -13.55
CA ALA A 315 18.08 8.40 -14.23
C ALA A 315 17.59 7.43 -15.33
N ILE A 316 16.38 6.90 -15.21
CA ILE A 316 15.79 5.98 -16.22
C ILE A 316 14.71 6.64 -17.08
N GLY A 317 14.52 7.96 -16.99
CA GLY A 317 13.60 8.71 -17.86
C GLY A 317 12.13 8.57 -17.50
N ARG A 318 11.79 8.40 -16.23
CA ARG A 318 10.41 8.40 -15.75
C ARG A 318 10.00 9.74 -15.17
N PRO A 319 8.95 10.39 -15.68
CA PRO A 319 8.38 11.57 -15.04
C PRO A 319 7.79 11.19 -13.67
N ALA A 320 7.93 12.07 -12.69
CA ALA A 320 7.48 11.83 -11.33
C ALA A 320 6.53 12.94 -10.83
N VAL A 321 5.52 12.54 -10.06
CA VAL A 321 4.58 13.44 -9.39
C VAL A 321 4.47 13.08 -7.92
N GLN A 322 4.17 14.07 -7.06
CA GLN A 322 3.87 13.87 -5.65
C GLN A 322 2.38 14.07 -5.38
N ALA A 323 1.80 13.22 -4.53
CA ALA A 323 0.44 13.33 -4.03
C ALA A 323 0.41 13.22 -2.51
N HIS A 324 -0.41 14.05 -1.86
CA HIS A 324 -0.60 14.02 -0.41
C HIS A 324 -1.85 13.20 -0.02
N ALA A 325 -1.95 11.98 -0.56
CA ALA A 325 -3.04 11.06 -0.30
C ALA A 325 -2.54 9.63 -0.15
N CYS A 326 -3.39 8.75 0.34
CA CYS A 326 -3.11 7.31 0.35
C CYS A 326 -2.78 6.83 -1.07
N CYS A 327 -1.76 5.95 -1.22
CA CYS A 327 -1.38 5.42 -2.52
C CYS A 327 -2.53 4.68 -3.22
N SER A 328 -3.43 4.08 -2.44
CA SER A 328 -4.59 3.33 -2.94
C SER A 328 -5.74 4.22 -3.43
N VAL A 329 -5.68 5.54 -3.24
CA VAL A 329 -6.77 6.46 -3.56
C VAL A 329 -6.32 7.46 -4.62
N LYS A 330 -7.11 7.62 -5.67
CA LYS A 330 -6.90 8.70 -6.65
C LYS A 330 -7.47 10.00 -6.11
N THR A 331 -6.59 10.97 -5.89
CA THR A 331 -6.97 12.36 -5.66
C THR A 331 -6.47 13.19 -6.83
N GLY A 332 -7.24 14.20 -7.25
CA GLY A 332 -6.91 15.03 -8.41
C GLY A 332 -5.73 16.00 -8.21
N ARG A 333 -5.15 16.06 -7.00
CA ARG A 333 -4.10 17.02 -6.65
C ARG A 333 -2.73 16.34 -6.66
N THR A 334 -1.92 16.64 -7.67
CA THR A 334 -0.52 16.21 -7.77
C THR A 334 0.41 17.38 -8.02
N ILE A 335 1.63 17.26 -7.54
CA ILE A 335 2.72 18.24 -7.74
C ILE A 335 3.74 17.57 -8.67
N LYS A 336 4.05 18.19 -9.81
CA LYS A 336 5.12 17.70 -10.70
C LYS A 336 6.48 17.86 -10.00
N LEU A 337 7.27 16.80 -10.03
CA LEU A 337 8.62 16.82 -9.49
C LEU A 337 9.61 17.04 -10.64
N HIS A 338 10.36 18.13 -10.54
CA HIS A 338 11.41 18.46 -11.50
C HIS A 338 12.78 18.05 -10.93
N PRO A 339 13.77 17.73 -11.79
CA PRO A 339 15.15 17.58 -11.33
C PRO A 339 15.55 18.84 -10.54
N ARG A 340 16.05 18.68 -9.33
CA ARG A 340 16.71 19.81 -8.66
C ARG A 340 17.91 20.16 -9.54
N SER A 341 17.97 21.40 -10.01
CA SER A 341 19.20 21.95 -10.58
C SER A 341 20.27 21.76 -9.51
N THR A 342 21.26 20.93 -9.80
CA THR A 342 22.47 20.85 -8.99
C THR A 342 23.07 22.25 -9.04
N VAL A 343 22.87 23.02 -7.97
CA VAL A 343 23.70 24.20 -7.74
C VAL A 343 25.08 23.65 -7.43
N VAL A 344 25.92 23.57 -8.46
CA VAL A 344 27.35 23.34 -8.31
C VAL A 344 27.83 24.57 -7.56
N ALA A 345 28.17 24.39 -6.27
CA ALA A 345 28.88 25.40 -5.47
C ALA A 345 30.35 25.37 -5.79
#